data_a56a1be3a130b966ae8cd62de99a6748
#
_entry.id   a56a1be3a130b966ae8cd62de99a6748
#
_cell.length_a   1.000
_cell.length_b   1.000
_cell.length_c   1.000
_cell.angle_alpha   90.00
_cell.angle_beta   90.00
_cell.angle_gamma   90.00
#
_symmetry.space_group_name_H-M   'P 1'
#
loop_
_entity.id
_entity.type
_entity.pdbx_description
1 polymer ?
#
loop_
_entity_poly.entity_id
_entity_poly.type
_entity_poly.pdbx_seq_one_letter_code
_entity_poly.pdbx_strand_id
1 'polypeptide(L)'
;MAFDLDSYLGVHAKALGLREQRTELLARNLANADTPGFKARDLDFRAALASAEGSDAGGAMRATQARHFGTAGTDAAALAPGSTEAFLKYRTPLAPSLDGNTVDAQLEQAAFADNGVRYQATLQFLSSKFRSLMTAITGE
;
A
#
# COMPACT_ATOMS: atom_id res chain seq x y z
N MET A 1 -9.73 -11.84 28.01
CA MET A 1 -9.44 -11.48 26.62
C MET A 1 -8.38 -10.41 26.66
N ALA A 2 -7.21 -10.63 26.06
CA ALA A 2 -6.21 -9.58 25.92
C ALA A 2 -6.73 -8.59 24.86
N PHE A 3 -6.73 -7.29 25.19
CA PHE A 3 -7.04 -6.25 24.22
C PHE A 3 -5.83 -6.10 23.29
N ASP A 4 -6.03 -6.47 22.00
CA ASP A 4 -4.99 -6.32 20.99
C ASP A 4 -5.12 -4.96 20.32
N LEU A 5 -4.13 -4.10 20.55
CA LEU A 5 -4.08 -2.76 20.01
C LEU A 5 -3.95 -2.77 18.48
N ASP A 6 -3.22 -3.75 17.94
CA ASP A 6 -3.06 -3.91 16.48
C ASP A 6 -4.38 -4.22 15.80
N SER A 7 -5.21 -5.07 16.42
CA SER A 7 -6.57 -5.33 15.92
C SER A 7 -7.47 -4.09 15.99
N TYR A 8 -7.33 -3.27 17.02
CA TYR A 8 -8.14 -2.04 17.16
C TYR A 8 -7.72 -0.93 16.19
N LEU A 9 -6.44 -0.69 16.03
CA LEU A 9 -5.90 0.28 15.06
C LEU A 9 -6.03 -0.23 13.62
N GLY A 10 -5.89 -1.52 13.44
CA GLY A 10 -6.22 -2.36 12.28
C GLY A 10 -5.93 -1.70 10.92
N VAL A 11 -6.97 -1.59 10.12
CA VAL A 11 -6.95 -1.08 8.75
C VAL A 11 -6.27 0.28 8.60
N HIS A 12 -6.44 1.19 9.57
CA HIS A 12 -5.92 2.56 9.43
C HIS A 12 -4.40 2.61 9.53
N ALA A 13 -3.78 1.80 10.40
CA ALA A 13 -2.32 1.72 10.51
C ALA A 13 -1.72 1.11 9.24
N LYS A 14 -2.30 0.01 8.74
CA LYS A 14 -1.88 -0.65 7.50
C LYS A 14 -2.07 0.27 6.29
N ALA A 15 -3.21 0.95 6.21
CA ALA A 15 -3.49 1.91 5.13
C ALA A 15 -2.52 3.09 5.13
N LEU A 16 -2.06 3.56 6.30
CA LEU A 16 -1.10 4.65 6.39
C LEU A 16 0.23 4.28 5.73
N GLY A 17 0.79 3.11 6.07
CA GLY A 17 2.03 2.62 5.48
C GLY A 17 1.93 2.42 3.96
N LEU A 18 0.80 1.87 3.47
CA LEU A 18 0.56 1.72 2.03
C LEU A 18 0.45 3.07 1.31
N ARG A 19 -0.11 4.09 1.95
CA ARG A 19 -0.18 5.45 1.36
C ARG A 19 1.18 6.11 1.31
N GLU A 20 2.03 5.90 2.30
CA GLU A 20 3.42 6.37 2.30
C GLU A 20 4.18 5.78 1.12
N GLN A 21 4.12 4.45 0.95
CA GLN A 21 4.75 3.78 -0.18
C GLN A 21 4.21 4.26 -1.53
N ARG A 22 2.90 4.51 -1.62
CA ARG A 22 2.31 5.09 -2.83
C ARG A 22 2.81 6.50 -3.09
N THR A 23 3.03 7.31 -2.05
CA THR A 23 3.63 8.65 -2.18
C THR A 23 5.02 8.57 -2.80
N GLU A 24 5.86 7.62 -2.36
CA GLU A 24 7.20 7.41 -2.92
C GLU A 24 7.16 7.02 -4.40
N LEU A 25 6.23 6.12 -4.78
CA LEU A 25 6.05 5.70 -6.18
C LEU A 25 5.63 6.87 -7.07
N LEU A 26 4.64 7.66 -6.64
CA LEU A 26 4.16 8.82 -7.37
C LEU A 26 5.25 9.91 -7.48
N ALA A 27 6.02 10.15 -6.43
CA ALA A 27 7.16 11.06 -6.45
C ALA A 27 8.24 10.56 -7.42
N ARG A 28 8.53 9.25 -7.44
CA ARG A 28 9.46 8.64 -8.38
C ARG A 28 8.98 8.76 -9.83
N ASN A 29 7.69 8.53 -10.10
CA ASN A 29 7.13 8.73 -11.43
C ASN A 29 7.31 10.19 -11.86
N LEU A 30 6.96 11.15 -11.00
CA LEU A 30 7.07 12.57 -11.29
C LEU A 30 8.52 13.01 -11.57
N ALA A 31 9.46 12.50 -10.78
CA ALA A 31 10.88 12.77 -11.00
C ALA A 31 11.41 12.24 -12.34
N ASN A 32 10.73 11.27 -12.94
CA ASN A 32 11.08 10.68 -14.24
C ASN A 32 10.13 11.08 -15.37
N ALA A 33 9.37 12.17 -15.20
CA ALA A 33 8.44 12.64 -16.22
C ALA A 33 9.11 12.94 -17.56
N ASP A 34 10.34 13.43 -17.53
CA ASP A 34 11.14 13.77 -18.70
C ASP A 34 12.18 12.69 -19.08
N THR A 35 12.12 11.50 -18.43
CA THR A 35 13.08 10.43 -18.70
C THR A 35 12.56 9.55 -19.88
N PRO A 36 13.24 9.49 -21.02
CA PRO A 36 12.82 8.68 -22.14
C PRO A 36 12.69 7.19 -21.77
N GLY A 37 11.63 6.54 -22.25
CA GLY A 37 11.38 5.12 -22.04
C GLY A 37 10.96 4.72 -20.61
N PHE A 38 10.81 5.66 -19.70
CA PHE A 38 10.41 5.34 -18.32
C PHE A 38 8.98 4.77 -18.27
N LYS A 39 8.78 3.76 -17.44
CA LYS A 39 7.47 3.12 -17.24
C LYS A 39 6.95 3.42 -15.86
N ALA A 40 5.90 4.24 -15.79
CA ALA A 40 5.23 4.59 -14.55
C ALA A 40 4.65 3.36 -13.86
N ARG A 41 4.79 3.31 -12.54
CA ARG A 41 4.20 2.26 -11.69
C ARG A 41 3.28 2.90 -10.66
N ASP A 42 2.23 2.20 -10.31
CA ASP A 42 1.34 2.57 -9.20
C ASP A 42 1.04 1.34 -8.36
N LEU A 43 0.68 1.58 -7.11
CA LEU A 43 0.29 0.55 -6.17
C LEU A 43 -1.20 0.23 -6.33
N ASP A 44 -1.54 -1.04 -6.55
CA ASP A 44 -2.92 -1.48 -6.38
C ASP A 44 -3.28 -1.46 -4.88
N PHE A 45 -3.64 -0.26 -4.42
CA PHE A 45 -3.91 0.00 -3.00
C PHE A 45 -4.98 -0.92 -2.43
N ARG A 46 -6.02 -1.22 -3.22
CA ARG A 46 -7.13 -2.06 -2.76
C ARG A 46 -6.70 -3.51 -2.54
N ALA A 47 -5.96 -4.05 -3.49
CA ALA A 47 -5.43 -5.41 -3.38
C ALA A 47 -4.39 -5.52 -2.27
N ALA A 48 -3.49 -4.53 -2.15
CA ALA A 48 -2.49 -4.48 -1.08
C ALA A 48 -3.12 -4.39 0.31
N LEU A 49 -4.15 -3.55 0.48
CA LEU A 49 -4.86 -3.42 1.75
C LEU A 49 -5.62 -4.71 2.11
N ALA A 50 -6.33 -5.30 1.16
CA ALA A 50 -7.05 -6.57 1.37
C ALA A 50 -6.09 -7.70 1.74
N SER A 51 -4.90 -7.76 1.12
CA SER A 51 -3.86 -8.72 1.50
C SER A 51 -3.31 -8.46 2.91
N ALA A 52 -3.09 -7.19 3.26
CA ALA A 52 -2.64 -6.82 4.60
C ALA A 52 -3.68 -7.15 5.69
N GLU A 53 -4.97 -7.04 5.39
CA GLU A 53 -6.07 -7.46 6.27
C GLU A 53 -6.19 -8.98 6.34
N GLY A 54 -6.05 -9.66 5.21
CA GLY A 54 -6.17 -11.11 5.11
C GLY A 54 -4.98 -11.88 5.70
N SER A 55 -3.82 -11.24 5.89
CA SER A 55 -2.67 -11.86 6.56
C SER A 55 -2.93 -12.19 8.04
N ASP A 56 -3.88 -11.49 8.67
CA ASP A 56 -4.34 -11.82 10.03
C ASP A 56 -5.35 -12.99 10.03
N ALA A 57 -5.94 -13.32 8.88
CA ALA A 57 -6.96 -14.38 8.72
C ALA A 57 -6.38 -15.69 8.20
N GLY A 58 -5.20 -16.12 8.67
CA GLY A 58 -4.72 -17.50 8.65
C GLY A 58 -4.90 -18.35 7.37
N GLY A 59 -4.98 -17.73 6.19
CA GLY A 59 -5.34 -18.40 4.94
C GLY A 59 -4.19 -18.79 4.01
N ALA A 60 -2.93 -18.62 4.43
CA ALA A 60 -1.83 -19.17 3.66
C ALA A 60 -1.86 -20.71 3.77
N MET A 61 -2.03 -21.41 2.66
CA MET A 61 -1.87 -22.87 2.62
C MET A 61 -0.53 -23.25 3.20
N ARG A 62 -0.52 -23.79 4.40
CA ARG A 62 0.67 -24.23 5.09
C ARG A 62 1.10 -25.54 4.46
N ALA A 63 2.20 -25.53 3.70
CA ALA A 63 2.82 -26.74 3.24
C ALA A 63 3.28 -27.57 4.45
N THR A 64 2.64 -28.71 4.68
CA THR A 64 2.94 -29.62 5.80
C THR A 64 4.19 -30.47 5.56
N GLN A 65 4.73 -30.45 4.34
CA GLN A 65 6.01 -31.11 3.98
C GLN A 65 6.78 -30.23 3.01
N ALA A 66 8.12 -30.20 3.17
CA ALA A 66 9.05 -29.43 2.34
C ALA A 66 9.06 -29.80 0.84
N ARG A 67 8.45 -30.92 0.46
CA ARG A 67 8.30 -31.39 -0.93
C ARG A 67 6.96 -31.07 -1.56
N HIS A 68 6.02 -30.51 -0.83
CA HIS A 68 4.78 -30.05 -1.41
C HIS A 68 5.05 -28.75 -2.16
N PHE A 69 4.57 -28.69 -3.41
CA PHE A 69 4.50 -27.45 -4.17
C PHE A 69 3.56 -26.50 -3.40
N GLY A 70 4.12 -25.75 -2.45
CA GLY A 70 3.50 -24.53 -1.98
C GLY A 70 3.62 -23.49 -3.09
N THR A 71 2.99 -22.36 -2.93
CA THR A 71 3.14 -21.15 -3.77
C THR A 71 4.59 -20.58 -3.76
N ALA A 72 5.59 -21.40 -3.42
CA ALA A 72 7.01 -21.09 -3.31
C ALA A 72 7.74 -20.92 -4.67
N GLY A 73 6.99 -20.65 -5.74
CA GLY A 73 7.56 -20.23 -7.03
C GLY A 73 7.53 -18.72 -7.27
N THR A 74 6.95 -17.94 -6.35
CA THR A 74 7.08 -16.49 -6.30
C THR A 74 8.11 -16.17 -5.23
N ASP A 75 9.14 -15.41 -5.59
CA ASP A 75 10.23 -15.01 -4.71
C ASP A 75 9.74 -14.78 -3.28
N ALA A 76 10.28 -15.56 -2.33
CA ALA A 76 9.90 -15.47 -0.92
C ALA A 76 10.09 -14.05 -0.32
N ALA A 77 10.91 -13.23 -0.98
CA ALA A 77 11.08 -11.81 -0.68
C ALA A 77 9.83 -10.96 -1.04
N ALA A 78 9.06 -11.37 -2.07
CA ALA A 78 7.83 -10.68 -2.46
C ALA A 78 6.65 -11.01 -1.52
N LEU A 79 6.78 -12.06 -0.72
CA LEU A 79 5.78 -12.52 0.26
C LEU A 79 6.15 -12.16 1.70
N ALA A 80 7.25 -11.41 1.91
CA ALA A 80 7.57 -10.90 3.23
C ALA A 80 6.43 -9.99 3.73
N PRO A 81 6.01 -10.11 5.00
CA PRO A 81 5.03 -9.21 5.57
C PRO A 81 5.48 -7.76 5.39
N GLY A 82 4.74 -6.98 4.61
CA GLY A 82 5.08 -5.59 4.27
C GLY A 82 5.70 -5.38 2.88
N SER A 83 5.97 -6.44 2.10
CA SER A 83 6.38 -6.31 0.70
C SER A 83 5.18 -5.94 -0.17
N THR A 84 5.21 -4.74 -0.74
CA THR A 84 4.18 -4.26 -1.68
C THR A 84 4.54 -4.51 -3.14
N GLU A 85 5.70 -5.09 -3.42
CA GLU A 85 6.17 -5.33 -4.79
C GLU A 85 5.20 -6.18 -5.62
N ALA A 86 4.53 -7.15 -4.99
CA ALA A 86 3.52 -7.99 -5.64
C ALA A 86 2.28 -7.22 -6.11
N PHE A 87 2.05 -6.02 -5.56
CA PHE A 87 0.90 -5.17 -5.88
C PHE A 87 1.26 -3.99 -6.76
N LEU A 88 2.53 -3.89 -7.21
CA LEU A 88 2.98 -2.87 -8.15
C LEU A 88 2.48 -3.23 -9.56
N LYS A 89 1.77 -2.29 -10.18
CA LYS A 89 1.29 -2.42 -11.55
C LYS A 89 1.87 -1.32 -12.43
N TYR A 90 2.20 -1.66 -13.66
CA TYR A 90 2.53 -0.66 -14.66
C TYR A 90 1.26 0.12 -15.04
N ARG A 91 1.40 1.42 -15.12
CA ARG A 91 0.30 2.30 -15.53
C ARG A 91 0.16 2.28 -17.05
N THR A 92 -1.07 2.14 -17.51
CA THR A 92 -1.38 2.26 -18.95
C THR A 92 -1.43 3.76 -19.30
N PRO A 93 -0.64 4.23 -20.29
CA PRO A 93 -0.67 5.64 -20.69
C PRO A 93 -2.01 5.98 -21.36
N LEU A 94 -2.50 7.22 -21.15
CA LEU A 94 -3.70 7.72 -21.80
C LEU A 94 -3.48 7.96 -23.31
N ALA A 95 -2.26 8.38 -23.68
CA ALA A 95 -1.84 8.58 -25.05
C ALA A 95 -0.45 7.99 -25.26
N PRO A 96 -0.15 7.46 -26.46
CA PRO A 96 1.19 6.99 -26.76
C PRO A 96 2.17 8.17 -26.81
N SER A 97 3.30 8.03 -26.12
CA SER A 97 4.39 8.99 -26.14
C SER A 97 5.45 8.57 -27.19
N LEU A 98 6.01 9.53 -27.91
CA LEU A 98 7.05 9.29 -28.92
C LEU A 98 8.36 8.78 -28.30
N ASP A 99 8.65 9.17 -27.08
CA ASP A 99 9.83 8.75 -26.33
C ASP A 99 9.61 7.44 -25.54
N GLY A 100 8.40 6.88 -25.59
CA GLY A 100 8.02 5.66 -24.88
C GLY A 100 7.84 5.83 -23.36
N ASN A 101 7.87 7.06 -22.84
CA ASN A 101 7.55 7.36 -21.45
C ASN A 101 6.03 7.19 -21.22
N THR A 102 5.64 6.60 -20.08
CA THR A 102 4.22 6.40 -19.73
C THR A 102 3.77 7.34 -18.59
N VAL A 103 4.62 8.27 -18.18
CA VAL A 103 4.30 9.27 -17.14
C VAL A 103 3.54 10.42 -17.76
N ASP A 104 2.39 10.76 -17.19
CA ASP A 104 1.71 12.02 -17.43
C ASP A 104 1.86 12.89 -16.16
N ALA A 105 2.65 13.95 -16.25
CA ALA A 105 2.99 14.79 -15.10
C ALA A 105 1.75 15.40 -14.41
N GLN A 106 0.71 15.76 -15.18
CA GLN A 106 -0.50 16.35 -14.62
C GLN A 106 -1.32 15.29 -13.84
N LEU A 107 -1.42 14.09 -14.40
CA LEU A 107 -2.09 12.97 -13.72
C LEU A 107 -1.31 12.52 -12.48
N GLU A 108 0.01 12.48 -12.53
CA GLU A 108 0.83 12.11 -11.37
C GLU A 108 0.72 13.15 -10.26
N GLN A 109 0.71 14.44 -10.59
CA GLN A 109 0.51 15.52 -9.61
C GLN A 109 -0.89 15.44 -8.96
N ALA A 110 -1.93 15.20 -9.76
CA ALA A 110 -3.27 15.03 -9.25
C ALA A 110 -3.39 13.79 -8.33
N ALA A 111 -2.79 12.66 -8.74
CA ALA A 111 -2.75 11.44 -7.94
C ALA A 111 -1.95 11.62 -6.64
N PHE A 112 -0.84 12.36 -6.69
CA PHE A 112 -0.04 12.71 -5.53
C PHE A 112 -0.82 13.56 -4.53
N ALA A 113 -1.51 14.60 -5.01
CA ALA A 113 -2.36 15.46 -4.18
C ALA A 113 -3.52 14.67 -3.55
N ASP A 114 -4.24 13.84 -4.33
CA ASP A 114 -5.33 12.97 -3.82
C ASP A 114 -4.81 12.00 -2.74
N ASN A 115 -3.65 11.37 -2.99
CA ASN A 115 -3.04 10.49 -1.99
C ASN A 115 -2.64 11.23 -0.72
N GLY A 116 -2.14 12.48 -0.83
CA GLY A 116 -1.81 13.35 0.30
C GLY A 116 -3.03 13.69 1.16
N VAL A 117 -4.15 14.05 0.54
CA VAL A 117 -5.41 14.32 1.26
C VAL A 117 -5.90 13.07 1.99
N ARG A 118 -5.87 11.91 1.33
CA ARG A 118 -6.26 10.63 1.95
C ARG A 118 -5.30 10.19 3.06
N TYR A 119 -4.01 10.49 2.93
CA TYR A 119 -3.02 10.24 3.99
C TYR A 119 -3.35 11.07 5.23
N GLN A 120 -3.61 12.37 5.07
CA GLN A 120 -4.01 13.25 6.16
C GLN A 120 -5.32 12.80 6.84
N ALA A 121 -6.33 12.40 6.05
CA ALA A 121 -7.56 11.85 6.58
C ALA A 121 -7.32 10.58 7.41
N THR A 122 -6.45 9.68 6.94
CA THR A 122 -6.10 8.45 7.67
C THR A 122 -5.41 8.76 8.99
N LEU A 123 -4.50 9.75 9.03
CA LEU A 123 -3.86 10.24 10.25
C LEU A 123 -4.90 10.81 11.24
N GLN A 124 -5.87 11.56 10.73
CA GLN A 124 -6.91 12.16 11.56
C GLN A 124 -7.82 11.11 12.19
N PHE A 125 -8.20 10.07 11.43
CA PHE A 125 -8.95 8.93 11.97
C PHE A 125 -8.14 8.16 13.01
N LEU A 126 -6.86 7.93 12.78
CA LEU A 126 -5.99 7.25 13.73
C LEU A 126 -5.86 8.06 15.03
N SER A 127 -5.62 9.36 14.91
CA SER A 127 -5.57 10.30 16.05
C SER A 127 -6.88 10.31 16.85
N SER A 128 -8.02 10.28 16.17
CA SER A 128 -9.34 10.20 16.81
C SER A 128 -9.53 8.89 17.57
N LYS A 129 -9.08 7.75 17.02
CA LYS A 129 -9.10 6.47 17.71
C LYS A 129 -8.23 6.47 18.98
N PHE A 130 -7.05 7.07 18.91
CA PHE A 130 -6.20 7.22 20.11
C PHE A 130 -6.84 8.09 21.18
N ARG A 131 -7.47 9.21 20.81
CA ARG A 131 -8.21 10.05 21.76
C ARG A 131 -9.34 9.28 22.42
N SER A 132 -10.11 8.53 21.65
CA SER A 132 -11.19 7.70 22.16
C SER A 132 -10.70 6.67 23.17
N LEU A 133 -9.54 6.03 22.91
CA LEU A 133 -8.91 5.13 23.88
C LEU A 133 -8.45 5.85 25.15
N MET A 134 -7.83 7.02 25.00
CA MET A 134 -7.41 7.84 26.15
C MET A 134 -8.61 8.22 27.01
N THR A 135 -9.70 8.72 26.39
CA THR A 135 -10.96 9.03 27.10
C THR A 135 -11.52 7.80 27.82
N ALA A 136 -11.47 6.63 27.22
CA ALA A 136 -11.94 5.40 27.85
C ALA A 136 -11.08 4.97 29.07
N ILE A 137 -9.78 5.29 29.05
CA ILE A 137 -8.86 4.95 30.15
C ILE A 137 -8.93 5.99 31.28
N THR A 138 -9.02 7.27 30.94
CA THR A 138 -9.05 8.38 31.92
C THR A 138 -10.43 8.61 32.48
N GLY A 139 -11.48 8.20 31.79
CA GLY A 139 -12.88 8.37 32.22
C GLY A 139 -13.43 9.80 32.06
N GLU A 140 -12.73 10.64 31.22
CA GLU A 140 -13.14 12.02 30.91
C GLU A 140 -13.45 12.17 29.41
#